data_920e2c1cb2a5d4bce2cd0e8a88ea019c
#
_entry.id   920e2c1cb2a5d4bce2cd0e8a88ea019c
#
_cell.length_a   1.000
_cell.length_b   1.000
_cell.length_c   1.000
_cell.angle_alpha   90.00
_cell.angle_beta   90.00
_cell.angle_gamma   90.00
#
_symmetry.space_group_name_H-M   'P 1'
#
loop_
_entity.id
_entity.type
_entity.pdbx_description
1 polymer ?
#
loop_
_entity_poly.entity_id
_entity_poly.type
_entity_poly.pdbx_seq_one_letter_code
_entity_poly.pdbx_strand_id
1 'polypeptide(L)'
;MDAYLKTASCNKTKGLGWCRKCAKCAWVFLATSGLFGHDLAVSKAGGDLFADADLSALYEAMAGLPGAGDKPFECTGTEEEVRSAIQAAGQHGTDVPALAACLRDPDVRAARPLDVVLKDWGQDDLLPEALKARVRRAAHL
;
A
#
# COMPACT_ATOMS: atom_id res chain seq x y z
N MET A 1 -4.09 17.13 6.89
CA MET A 1 -3.19 16.72 5.78
C MET A 1 -1.71 17.01 6.10
N ASP A 2 -1.34 18.17 6.64
CA ASP A 2 0.06 18.53 6.89
C ASP A 2 0.84 17.61 7.84
N ALA A 3 0.19 17.07 8.87
CA ALA A 3 0.83 16.11 9.78
C ALA A 3 1.19 14.80 9.08
N TYR A 4 0.32 14.33 8.17
CA TYR A 4 0.56 13.11 7.38
C TYR A 4 1.75 13.27 6.43
N LEU A 5 1.89 14.42 5.78
CA LEU A 5 3.00 14.71 4.87
C LEU A 5 4.37 14.71 5.58
N LYS A 6 4.38 15.03 6.88
CA LYS A 6 5.60 15.07 7.69
C LYS A 6 6.02 13.72 8.26
N THR A 7 5.20 12.66 8.11
CA THR A 7 5.53 11.33 8.63
C THR A 7 6.27 10.50 7.59
N ALA A 8 7.25 9.71 8.02
CA ALA A 8 7.90 8.69 7.21
C ALA A 8 7.94 7.37 7.99
N SER A 9 7.75 6.26 7.27
CA SER A 9 7.70 4.90 7.85
C SER A 9 8.95 4.07 7.51
N CYS A 10 10.01 4.69 7.04
CA CYS A 10 11.22 3.99 6.63
C CYS A 10 12.00 3.44 7.83
N ASN A 11 12.32 2.13 7.80
CA ASN A 11 13.14 1.50 8.84
C ASN A 11 14.65 1.66 8.58
N LYS A 12 15.07 2.07 7.38
CA LYS A 12 16.48 2.14 6.98
C LYS A 12 17.10 3.52 7.16
N THR A 13 16.27 4.57 7.25
CA THR A 13 16.75 5.93 7.47
C THR A 13 16.53 6.36 8.91
N LYS A 14 17.50 7.04 9.49
CA LYS A 14 17.33 7.70 10.80
C LYS A 14 16.65 9.05 10.55
N GLY A 15 15.48 9.26 11.15
CA GLY A 15 14.71 10.51 11.02
C GLY A 15 13.53 10.40 10.05
N LEU A 16 13.10 11.53 9.47
CA LEU A 16 11.90 11.63 8.63
C LEU A 16 12.15 11.35 7.13
N GLY A 17 13.26 10.68 6.81
CA GLY A 17 13.63 10.40 5.42
C GLY A 17 13.02 9.11 4.86
N TRP A 18 12.97 9.01 3.54
CA TRP A 18 12.56 7.83 2.78
C TRP A 18 13.79 7.24 2.08
N CYS A 19 14.06 5.93 2.26
CA CYS A 19 15.11 5.26 1.48
C CYS A 19 14.65 4.92 0.05
N ARG A 20 13.35 4.90 -0.20
CA ARG A 20 12.67 4.60 -1.47
C ARG A 20 12.96 3.20 -2.06
N LYS A 21 13.56 2.29 -1.28
CA LYS A 21 13.96 0.95 -1.73
C LYS A 21 13.53 -0.17 -0.78
N CYS A 22 12.96 0.13 0.37
CA CYS A 22 12.49 -0.90 1.29
C CYS A 22 10.98 -1.12 1.15
N ALA A 23 10.52 -2.28 1.61
CA ALA A 23 9.12 -2.68 1.53
C ALA A 23 8.16 -1.68 2.20
N LYS A 24 8.56 -1.09 3.33
CA LYS A 24 7.75 -0.04 3.97
C LYS A 24 7.61 1.21 3.11
N CYS A 25 8.68 1.67 2.47
CA CYS A 25 8.59 2.82 1.57
C CYS A 25 7.69 2.49 0.37
N ALA A 26 7.88 1.32 -0.26
CA ALA A 26 7.05 0.87 -1.37
C ALA A 26 5.58 0.75 -0.97
N TRP A 27 5.28 0.15 0.18
CA TRP A 27 3.91 0.01 0.69
C TRP A 27 3.25 1.36 0.96
N VAL A 28 3.91 2.26 1.72
CA VAL A 28 3.30 3.57 2.04
C VAL A 28 3.14 4.42 0.79
N PHE A 29 4.06 4.33 -0.18
CA PHE A 29 3.91 4.99 -1.47
C PHE A 29 2.68 4.45 -2.24
N LEU A 30 2.56 3.13 -2.34
CA LEU A 30 1.44 2.46 -3.00
C LEU A 30 0.10 2.83 -2.36
N ALA A 31 -0.02 2.68 -1.04
CA ALA A 31 -1.24 3.01 -0.31
C ALA A 31 -1.61 4.50 -0.45
N THR A 32 -0.62 5.39 -0.38
CA THR A 32 -0.85 6.84 -0.60
C THR A 32 -1.34 7.11 -2.01
N SER A 33 -0.74 6.48 -3.02
CA SER A 33 -1.12 6.64 -4.41
C SER A 33 -2.55 6.14 -4.67
N GLY A 34 -2.89 4.96 -4.16
CA GLY A 34 -4.23 4.38 -4.32
C GLY A 34 -5.34 5.16 -3.60
N LEU A 35 -5.04 5.79 -2.46
CA LEU A 35 -6.02 6.48 -1.63
C LEU A 35 -6.15 7.98 -1.93
N PHE A 36 -5.05 8.62 -2.24
CA PHE A 36 -4.98 10.09 -2.28
C PHE A 36 -4.43 10.61 -3.62
N GLY A 37 -4.04 9.73 -4.51
CA GLY A 37 -3.49 10.06 -5.82
C GLY A 37 -1.96 10.05 -5.88
N HIS A 38 -1.48 9.83 -7.09
CA HIS A 38 -0.06 9.64 -7.38
C HIS A 38 0.80 10.87 -7.05
N ASP A 39 0.34 12.06 -7.40
CA ASP A 39 1.09 13.32 -7.17
C ASP A 39 1.41 13.54 -5.69
N LEU A 40 0.44 13.21 -4.81
CA LEU A 40 0.66 13.29 -3.37
C LEU A 40 1.70 12.27 -2.90
N ALA A 41 1.66 11.04 -3.44
CA ALA A 41 2.64 10.01 -3.11
C ALA A 41 4.05 10.43 -3.54
N VAL A 42 4.22 10.96 -4.74
CA VAL A 42 5.50 11.49 -5.24
C VAL A 42 6.02 12.63 -4.38
N SER A 43 5.16 13.60 -4.08
CA SER A 43 5.52 14.73 -3.21
C SER A 43 5.97 14.27 -1.82
N LYS A 44 5.27 13.29 -1.23
CA LYS A 44 5.57 12.73 0.08
C LYS A 44 6.89 11.96 0.10
N ALA A 45 7.13 11.13 -0.90
CA ALA A 45 8.32 10.27 -0.98
C ALA A 45 9.57 11.02 -1.49
N GLY A 46 9.40 12.18 -2.10
CA GLY A 46 10.46 12.93 -2.78
C GLY A 46 10.95 12.23 -4.06
N GLY A 47 10.08 11.47 -4.72
CA GLY A 47 10.34 10.79 -5.98
C GLY A 47 9.31 9.72 -6.28
N ASP A 48 9.24 9.33 -7.56
CA ASP A 48 8.28 8.35 -8.05
C ASP A 48 8.82 6.93 -7.92
N LEU A 49 8.23 6.13 -7.02
CA LEU A 49 8.63 4.74 -6.81
C LEU A 49 8.04 3.80 -7.87
N PHE A 50 7.01 4.20 -8.60
CA PHE A 50 6.47 3.37 -9.68
C PHE A 50 7.32 3.45 -10.96
N ALA A 51 8.08 4.53 -11.13
CA ALA A 51 9.05 4.66 -12.22
C ALA A 51 10.30 3.76 -12.04
N ASP A 52 10.56 3.27 -10.82
CA ASP A 52 11.70 2.40 -10.52
C ASP A 52 11.36 0.93 -10.77
N ALA A 53 11.72 0.42 -11.94
CA ALA A 53 11.49 -0.97 -12.33
C ALA A 53 12.16 -2.00 -11.39
N ASP A 54 13.21 -1.62 -10.69
CA ASP A 54 13.89 -2.49 -9.70
C ASP A 54 12.98 -2.86 -8.51
N LEU A 55 11.90 -2.11 -8.31
CA LEU A 55 10.89 -2.41 -7.28
C LEU A 55 9.82 -3.41 -7.73
N SER A 56 9.79 -3.86 -9.00
CA SER A 56 8.77 -4.80 -9.50
C SER A 56 8.69 -6.06 -8.66
N ALA A 57 9.82 -6.75 -8.45
CA ALA A 57 9.87 -7.98 -7.66
C ALA A 57 9.36 -7.77 -6.22
N LEU A 58 9.59 -6.60 -5.65
CA LEU A 58 9.09 -6.26 -4.32
C LEU A 58 7.57 -6.10 -4.30
N TYR A 59 6.97 -5.44 -5.27
CA TYR A 59 5.52 -5.31 -5.39
C TYR A 59 4.85 -6.66 -5.68
N GLU A 60 5.46 -7.49 -6.52
CA GLU A 60 4.99 -8.85 -6.80
C GLU A 60 4.99 -9.72 -5.53
N ALA A 61 6.09 -9.69 -4.76
CA ALA A 61 6.19 -10.42 -3.48
C ALA A 61 5.19 -9.89 -2.44
N MET A 62 4.99 -8.58 -2.32
CA MET A 62 3.99 -8.01 -1.41
C MET A 62 2.56 -8.41 -1.80
N ALA A 63 2.26 -8.51 -3.10
CA ALA A 63 0.96 -8.94 -3.61
C ALA A 63 0.75 -10.46 -3.53
N GLY A 64 1.77 -11.25 -3.17
CA GLY A 64 1.72 -12.71 -3.12
C GLY A 64 1.49 -13.33 -4.50
N LEU A 65 2.16 -12.81 -5.54
CA LEU A 65 2.00 -13.33 -6.89
C LEU A 65 2.73 -14.65 -7.08
N PRO A 66 2.22 -15.56 -7.96
CA PRO A 66 2.89 -16.84 -8.25
C PRO A 66 4.31 -16.63 -8.77
N GLY A 67 5.27 -17.32 -8.18
CA GLY A 67 6.68 -17.21 -8.55
C GLY A 67 7.43 -16.00 -8.02
N ALA A 68 6.75 -15.08 -7.36
CA ALA A 68 7.39 -14.02 -6.57
C ALA A 68 8.08 -14.63 -5.34
N GLY A 69 9.07 -13.93 -4.82
CA GLY A 69 9.69 -14.32 -3.55
C GLY A 69 8.73 -14.20 -2.35
N ASP A 70 9.22 -14.60 -1.18
CA ASP A 70 8.45 -14.49 0.06
C ASP A 70 8.03 -13.04 0.33
N LYS A 71 6.80 -12.89 0.84
CA LYS A 71 6.31 -11.59 1.28
C LYS A 71 7.25 -11.00 2.33
N PRO A 72 7.70 -9.74 2.18
CA PRO A 72 8.58 -9.11 3.14
C PRO A 72 8.02 -9.13 4.56
N PHE A 73 8.83 -9.53 5.53
CA PHE A 73 8.50 -9.53 6.96
C PHE A 73 8.51 -8.11 7.54
N GLU A 74 7.80 -7.21 6.89
CA GLU A 74 7.61 -5.82 7.34
C GLU A 74 6.10 -5.55 7.37
N CYS A 75 5.68 -4.51 8.10
CA CYS A 75 4.26 -4.09 8.12
C CYS A 75 3.89 -3.45 6.77
N THR A 76 3.53 -4.27 5.80
CA THR A 76 3.25 -3.89 4.41
C THR A 76 1.82 -4.20 3.97
N GLY A 77 0.89 -4.27 4.90
CA GLY A 77 -0.48 -4.67 4.62
C GLY A 77 -0.63 -6.17 4.35
N THR A 78 -1.86 -6.65 4.20
CA THR A 78 -2.17 -7.99 3.72
C THR A 78 -1.99 -8.07 2.20
N GLU A 79 -1.92 -9.27 1.62
CA GLU A 79 -1.87 -9.43 0.16
C GLU A 79 -3.09 -8.82 -0.53
N GLU A 80 -4.27 -8.97 0.07
CA GLU A 80 -5.50 -8.37 -0.44
C GLU A 80 -5.43 -6.84 -0.45
N GLU A 81 -4.99 -6.22 0.64
CA GLU A 81 -4.81 -4.77 0.70
C GLU A 81 -3.80 -4.28 -0.35
N VAL A 82 -2.71 -5.02 -0.55
CA VAL A 82 -1.71 -4.70 -1.57
C VAL A 82 -2.29 -4.82 -2.98
N ARG A 83 -2.99 -5.92 -3.30
CA ARG A 83 -3.63 -6.12 -4.61
C ARG A 83 -4.66 -5.02 -4.90
N SER A 84 -5.49 -4.69 -3.93
CA SER A 84 -6.49 -3.61 -4.04
C SER A 84 -5.84 -2.24 -4.24
N ALA A 85 -4.74 -1.97 -3.54
CA ALA A 85 -4.00 -0.73 -3.69
C ALA A 85 -3.28 -0.62 -5.06
N ILE A 86 -2.75 -1.74 -5.59
CA ILE A 86 -2.15 -1.80 -6.94
C ILE A 86 -3.22 -1.52 -8.00
N GLN A 87 -4.39 -2.16 -7.89
CA GLN A 87 -5.50 -1.92 -8.81
C GLN A 87 -5.92 -0.44 -8.80
N ALA A 88 -6.09 0.15 -7.61
CA ALA A 88 -6.46 1.56 -7.47
C ALA A 88 -5.39 2.49 -8.05
N ALA A 89 -4.10 2.26 -7.76
CA ALA A 89 -3.00 3.06 -8.29
C ALA A 89 -2.91 2.98 -9.83
N GLY A 90 -3.16 1.80 -10.41
CA GLY A 90 -3.17 1.60 -11.86
C GLY A 90 -4.28 2.35 -12.61
N GLN A 91 -5.36 2.71 -11.93
CA GLN A 91 -6.46 3.48 -12.53
C GLN A 91 -6.12 4.96 -12.76
N HIS A 92 -5.07 5.47 -12.15
CA HIS A 92 -4.67 6.87 -12.30
C HIS A 92 -3.93 7.18 -13.61
N GLY A 93 -3.77 6.21 -14.53
CA GLY A 93 -3.27 6.43 -15.89
C GLY A 93 -1.80 6.84 -15.99
N THR A 94 -1.02 6.65 -14.95
CA THR A 94 0.42 6.91 -14.94
C THR A 94 1.19 5.73 -15.52
N ASP A 95 2.34 6.00 -16.14
CA ASP A 95 3.31 4.95 -16.48
C ASP A 95 3.87 4.38 -15.18
N VAL A 96 3.60 3.10 -14.91
CA VAL A 96 3.90 2.42 -13.66
C VAL A 96 4.75 1.16 -13.89
N PRO A 97 6.00 1.29 -14.39
CA PRO A 97 6.84 0.15 -14.73
C PRO A 97 6.96 -0.86 -13.58
N ALA A 98 7.10 -0.38 -12.35
CA ALA A 98 7.19 -1.22 -11.16
C ALA A 98 5.93 -2.06 -10.89
N LEU A 99 4.76 -1.65 -11.37
CA LEU A 99 3.50 -2.37 -11.18
C LEU A 99 3.05 -3.14 -12.43
N ALA A 100 3.79 -3.05 -13.54
CA ALA A 100 3.35 -3.56 -14.84
C ALA A 100 3.05 -5.07 -14.83
N ALA A 101 3.81 -5.88 -14.09
CA ALA A 101 3.56 -7.30 -13.93
C ALA A 101 2.31 -7.55 -13.08
N CYS A 102 2.22 -6.87 -11.94
CA CYS A 102 1.08 -6.98 -11.03
C CYS A 102 -0.25 -6.64 -11.72
N LEU A 103 -0.30 -5.55 -12.50
CA LEU A 103 -1.52 -5.10 -13.19
C LEU A 103 -2.01 -6.07 -14.30
N ARG A 104 -1.14 -7.00 -14.76
CA ARG A 104 -1.53 -8.07 -15.69
C ARG A 104 -2.05 -9.31 -14.97
N ASP A 105 -1.74 -9.47 -13.69
CA ASP A 105 -2.13 -10.62 -12.90
C ASP A 105 -3.64 -10.69 -12.68
N PRO A 106 -4.28 -11.86 -12.87
CA PRO A 106 -5.73 -12.01 -12.74
C PRO A 106 -6.23 -11.75 -11.31
N ASP A 107 -5.47 -12.13 -10.28
CA ASP A 107 -5.87 -11.94 -8.89
C ASP A 107 -5.85 -10.44 -8.50
N VAL A 108 -4.87 -9.69 -9.01
CA VAL A 108 -4.83 -8.24 -8.84
C VAL A 108 -6.00 -7.57 -9.56
N ARG A 109 -6.31 -8.02 -10.80
CA ARG A 109 -7.44 -7.48 -11.58
C ARG A 109 -8.80 -7.79 -10.98
N ALA A 110 -8.92 -8.91 -10.27
CA ALA A 110 -10.13 -9.34 -9.56
C ALA A 110 -10.19 -8.85 -8.10
N ALA A 111 -9.17 -8.11 -7.63
CA ALA A 111 -9.12 -7.61 -6.25
C ALA A 111 -10.34 -6.73 -5.93
N ARG A 112 -10.80 -6.79 -4.68
CA ARG A 112 -11.87 -5.92 -4.21
C ARG A 112 -11.45 -4.45 -4.30
N PRO A 113 -12.38 -3.51 -4.57
CA PRO A 113 -12.07 -2.08 -4.53
C PRO A 113 -11.43 -1.68 -3.20
N LEU A 114 -10.43 -0.80 -3.25
CA LEU A 114 -9.65 -0.42 -2.06
C LEU A 114 -10.52 0.19 -0.96
N ASP A 115 -11.53 0.98 -1.30
CA ASP A 115 -12.46 1.58 -0.34
C ASP A 115 -13.34 0.53 0.35
N VAL A 116 -13.61 -0.60 -0.30
CA VAL A 116 -14.35 -1.74 0.28
C VAL A 116 -13.44 -2.47 1.27
N VAL A 117 -12.19 -2.76 0.88
CA VAL A 117 -11.22 -3.44 1.74
C VAL A 117 -10.93 -2.63 3.00
N LEU A 118 -10.83 -1.31 2.90
CA LEU A 118 -10.58 -0.43 4.04
C LEU A 118 -11.76 -0.36 5.04
N LYS A 119 -12.97 -0.67 4.60
CA LYS A 119 -14.15 -0.75 5.48
C LYS A 119 -14.34 -2.13 6.10
N ASP A 120 -13.60 -3.12 5.60
CA ASP A 120 -13.65 -4.49 6.10
C ASP A 120 -12.71 -4.63 7.30
N TRP A 121 -13.28 -4.65 8.49
CA TRP A 121 -12.54 -4.83 9.74
C TRP A 121 -12.19 -6.30 10.02
N GLY A 122 -12.54 -7.20 9.10
CA GLY A 122 -12.37 -8.63 9.27
C GLY A 122 -13.18 -9.18 10.45
N GLN A 123 -12.93 -10.43 10.77
CA GLN A 123 -13.44 -11.08 11.98
C GLN A 123 -12.46 -10.83 13.14
N ASP A 124 -12.41 -9.60 13.62
CA ASP A 124 -11.54 -9.25 14.74
C ASP A 124 -12.24 -9.58 16.08
N ASP A 125 -12.46 -10.87 16.31
CA ASP A 125 -13.13 -11.37 17.50
C ASP A 125 -12.29 -11.24 18.77
N LEU A 126 -11.03 -10.82 18.65
CA LEU A 126 -10.12 -10.64 19.77
C LEU A 126 -10.36 -9.31 20.51
N LEU A 127 -11.03 -8.33 19.90
CA LEU A 127 -11.33 -7.06 20.55
C LEU A 127 -12.66 -7.13 21.31
N PRO A 128 -12.73 -6.73 22.57
CA PRO A 128 -13.99 -6.56 23.30
C PRO A 128 -14.96 -5.64 22.54
N GLU A 129 -16.25 -5.98 22.53
CA GLU A 129 -17.28 -5.23 21.77
C GLU A 129 -17.31 -3.73 22.11
N ALA A 130 -17.09 -3.38 23.38
CA ALA A 130 -17.02 -1.97 23.79
C ALA A 130 -15.86 -1.23 23.10
N LEU A 131 -14.74 -1.91 22.85
CA LEU A 131 -13.58 -1.33 22.16
C LEU A 131 -13.83 -1.26 20.65
N LYS A 132 -14.41 -2.31 20.04
CA LYS A 132 -14.82 -2.30 18.63
C LYS A 132 -15.76 -1.12 18.34
N ALA A 133 -16.77 -0.91 19.19
CA ALA A 133 -17.70 0.19 19.03
C ALA A 133 -17.03 1.57 19.15
N ARG A 134 -16.01 1.72 20.00
CA ARG A 134 -15.23 2.97 20.10
C ARG A 134 -14.38 3.21 18.87
N VAL A 135 -13.69 2.17 18.38
CA VAL A 135 -12.83 2.27 17.20
C VAL A 135 -13.65 2.60 15.96
N ARG A 136 -14.79 1.90 15.73
CA ARG A 136 -15.68 2.20 14.61
C ARG A 136 -16.18 3.66 14.63
N ARG A 137 -16.59 4.16 15.79
CA ARG A 137 -17.00 5.57 15.92
C ARG A 137 -15.85 6.54 15.62
N ALA A 138 -14.64 6.24 16.06
CA ALA A 138 -13.47 7.09 15.81
C ALA A 138 -13.04 7.08 14.34
N ALA A 139 -13.26 5.97 13.65
CA ALA A 139 -12.95 5.81 12.22
C ALA A 139 -14.07 6.31 11.28
N HIS A 140 -15.19 6.81 11.82
CA HIS A 140 -16.37 7.22 11.05
C HIS A 140 -16.95 6.09 10.16
N LEU A 141 -16.91 4.84 10.64
CA LEU A 141 -17.39 3.62 9.96
C LEU A 141 -18.73 3.15 10.54
#